data_75cf68396af4a49656af5fbc037e3b7e
#
_entry.id   75cf68396af4a49656af5fbc037e3b7e
#
_cell.length_a   1.000
_cell.length_b   1.000
_cell.length_c   1.000
_cell.angle_alpha   90.00
_cell.angle_beta   90.00
_cell.angle_gamma   90.00
#
_symmetry.space_group_name_H-M   'P 1'
#
loop_
_entity.id
_entity.type
_entity.pdbx_description
1 polymer ?
#
loop_
_entity_poly.entity_id
_entity_poly.type
_entity_poly.pdbx_seq_one_letter_code
_entity_poly.pdbx_strand_id
1 'polypeptide(L)'
;LYSIFVGGVEVTGSAILRYLPVSALYIVSMAIGYIGLRYIELSISSPICNSSGALVAVICLITGQTLAVPQYIAVALVCIAVIALGFVEANEDDELRALRQEKSNYKYSKSALAIVLPLIYCLLDALGTFADSIVLETLDEDVANTAYELTFLICGIVAFIYVKFIKKQKYF
;
A
#
# COMPACT_ATOMS: atom_id res chain seq x y z
N LEU A 1 -20.46 4.01 0.70
CA LEU A 1 -21.82 4.58 0.93
C LEU A 1 -22.85 4.07 -0.09
N TYR A 2 -22.49 3.94 -1.38
CA TYR A 2 -23.38 3.38 -2.41
C TYR A 2 -23.86 1.97 -2.02
N SER A 3 -22.97 1.10 -1.55
CA SER A 3 -23.27 -0.26 -1.13
C SER A 3 -24.33 -0.32 -0.02
N ILE A 4 -24.33 0.63 0.91
CA ILE A 4 -25.31 0.71 2.01
C ILE A 4 -26.66 1.22 1.50
N PHE A 5 -26.64 2.34 0.73
CA PHE A 5 -27.90 3.02 0.37
C PHE A 5 -28.61 2.41 -0.84
N VAL A 6 -27.88 1.81 -1.77
CA VAL A 6 -28.40 1.24 -3.01
C VAL A 6 -28.27 -0.28 -3.03
N GLY A 7 -27.16 -0.83 -2.54
CA GLY A 7 -26.89 -2.26 -2.48
C GLY A 7 -27.58 -2.97 -1.32
N GLY A 8 -28.11 -2.26 -0.33
CA GLY A 8 -28.77 -2.86 0.83
C GLY A 8 -27.84 -3.67 1.75
N VAL A 9 -26.53 -3.40 1.69
CA VAL A 9 -25.53 -4.11 2.50
C VAL A 9 -25.67 -3.68 3.96
N GLU A 10 -26.03 -4.63 4.82
CA GLU A 10 -26.13 -4.41 6.27
C GLU A 10 -24.75 -4.60 6.92
N VAL A 11 -24.12 -3.51 7.34
CA VAL A 11 -22.83 -3.55 8.02
C VAL A 11 -23.04 -3.43 9.52
N THR A 12 -22.74 -4.51 10.23
CA THR A 12 -22.83 -4.56 11.70
C THR A 12 -21.54 -3.98 12.32
N GLY A 13 -21.66 -3.35 13.50
CA GLY A 13 -20.48 -2.87 14.24
C GLY A 13 -19.45 -3.97 14.55
N SER A 14 -19.90 -5.21 14.72
CA SER A 14 -19.01 -6.36 14.90
C SER A 14 -18.22 -6.70 13.62
N ALA A 15 -18.81 -6.52 12.43
CA ALA A 15 -18.13 -6.72 11.16
C ALA A 15 -17.03 -5.66 10.97
N ILE A 16 -17.31 -4.39 11.31
CA ILE A 16 -16.30 -3.32 11.26
C ILE A 16 -15.14 -3.63 12.21
N LEU A 17 -15.41 -4.03 13.45
CA LEU A 17 -14.36 -4.37 14.42
C LEU A 17 -13.53 -5.57 13.97
N ARG A 18 -14.16 -6.56 13.35
CA ARG A 18 -13.48 -7.75 12.83
C ARG A 18 -12.57 -7.43 11.65
N TYR A 19 -12.99 -6.51 10.78
CA TYR A 19 -12.21 -6.09 9.62
C TYR A 19 -11.23 -4.96 9.93
N LEU A 20 -11.31 -4.34 11.12
CA LEU A 20 -10.48 -3.21 11.52
C LEU A 20 -8.97 -3.46 11.41
N PRO A 21 -8.42 -4.63 11.78
CA PRO A 21 -6.98 -4.88 11.63
C PRO A 21 -6.53 -4.85 10.16
N VAL A 22 -7.33 -5.41 9.24
CA VAL A 22 -7.08 -5.39 7.81
C VAL A 22 -7.12 -3.95 7.28
N SER A 23 -8.18 -3.21 7.63
CA SER A 23 -8.32 -1.79 7.28
C SER A 23 -7.13 -0.96 7.78
N ALA A 24 -6.67 -1.22 9.00
CA ALA A 24 -5.53 -0.51 9.58
C ALA A 24 -4.23 -0.78 8.81
N LEU A 25 -3.98 -2.04 8.41
CA LEU A 25 -2.81 -2.39 7.59
C LEU A 25 -2.82 -1.64 6.25
N TYR A 26 -3.94 -1.64 5.53
CA TYR A 26 -4.07 -0.93 4.26
C TYR A 26 -3.94 0.59 4.42
N ILE A 27 -4.57 1.20 5.43
CA ILE A 27 -4.50 2.65 5.65
C ILE A 27 -3.08 3.07 6.02
N VAL A 28 -2.40 2.31 6.88
CA VAL A 28 -1.02 2.60 7.28
C VAL A 28 -0.05 2.38 6.11
N SER A 29 -0.22 1.32 5.31
CA SER A 29 0.60 1.09 4.12
C SER A 29 0.47 2.26 3.14
N MET A 30 -0.75 2.70 2.82
CA MET A 30 -0.99 3.85 1.96
C MET A 30 -0.33 5.13 2.51
N ALA A 31 -0.47 5.41 3.81
CA ALA A 31 0.16 6.58 4.42
C ALA A 31 1.68 6.55 4.27
N ILE A 32 2.31 5.38 4.47
CA ILE A 32 3.75 5.20 4.28
C ILE A 32 4.14 5.36 2.81
N GLY A 33 3.35 4.82 1.88
CA GLY A 33 3.55 4.99 0.44
C GLY A 33 3.57 6.46 0.03
N TYR A 34 2.58 7.24 0.48
CA TYR A 34 2.53 8.69 0.20
C TYR A 34 3.68 9.46 0.85
N ILE A 35 4.13 9.07 2.04
CA ILE A 35 5.34 9.66 2.65
C ILE A 35 6.57 9.32 1.82
N GLY A 36 6.64 8.09 1.30
CA GLY A 36 7.73 7.62 0.45
C GLY A 36 7.93 8.48 -0.81
N LEU A 37 6.83 8.96 -1.41
CA LEU A 37 6.88 9.84 -2.60
C LEU A 37 7.59 11.19 -2.37
N ARG A 38 7.95 11.52 -1.14
CA ARG A 38 8.80 12.69 -0.83
C ARG A 38 10.29 12.40 -1.06
N TYR A 39 10.68 11.15 -1.20
CA TYR A 39 12.07 10.69 -1.25
C TYR A 39 12.43 10.03 -2.57
N ILE A 40 11.43 9.59 -3.35
CA ILE A 40 11.63 8.84 -4.59
C ILE A 40 10.54 9.20 -5.61
N GLU A 41 10.89 9.11 -6.88
CA GLU A 41 9.94 9.30 -7.97
C GLU A 41 8.89 8.19 -8.03
N LEU A 42 7.68 8.56 -8.44
CA LEU A 42 6.57 7.63 -8.61
C LEU A 42 6.90 6.50 -9.60
N SER A 43 7.66 6.81 -10.64
CA SER A 43 8.11 5.84 -11.66
C SER A 43 8.91 4.67 -11.08
N ILE A 44 9.61 4.89 -9.98
CA ILE A 44 10.42 3.87 -9.30
C ILE A 44 9.64 3.28 -8.12
N SER A 45 8.95 4.14 -7.36
CA SER A 45 8.17 3.70 -6.19
C SER A 45 7.00 2.79 -6.58
N SER A 46 6.30 3.11 -7.68
CA SER A 46 5.09 2.38 -8.10
C SER A 46 5.34 0.89 -8.41
N PRO A 47 6.36 0.49 -9.19
CA PRO A 47 6.65 -0.93 -9.39
C PRO A 47 6.97 -1.68 -8.10
N ILE A 48 7.70 -1.03 -7.17
CA ILE A 48 8.01 -1.63 -5.86
C ILE A 48 6.73 -1.82 -5.04
N CYS A 49 5.90 -0.80 -4.94
CA CYS A 49 4.63 -0.86 -4.21
C CYS A 49 3.69 -1.92 -4.81
N ASN A 50 3.60 -2.00 -6.13
CA ASN A 50 2.73 -2.97 -6.82
C ASN A 50 3.26 -4.41 -6.79
N SER A 51 4.45 -4.65 -6.25
CA SER A 51 4.99 -6.00 -6.07
C SER A 51 4.45 -6.72 -4.83
N SER A 52 3.55 -6.11 -4.06
CA SER A 52 2.93 -6.72 -2.87
C SER A 52 2.29 -8.09 -3.16
N GLY A 53 1.68 -8.27 -4.33
CA GLY A 53 1.15 -9.56 -4.77
C GLY A 53 2.19 -10.70 -4.80
N ALA A 54 3.45 -10.40 -5.14
CA ALA A 54 4.52 -11.40 -5.08
C ALA A 54 4.85 -11.78 -3.62
N LEU A 55 4.83 -10.81 -2.70
CA LEU A 55 5.00 -11.09 -1.26
C LEU A 55 3.84 -11.89 -0.70
N VAL A 56 2.60 -11.61 -1.10
CA VAL A 56 1.43 -12.42 -0.72
C VAL A 56 1.65 -13.87 -1.15
N ALA A 57 2.08 -14.10 -2.39
CA ALA A 57 2.36 -15.44 -2.89
C ALA A 57 3.45 -16.16 -2.07
N VAL A 58 4.50 -15.44 -1.65
CA VAL A 58 5.54 -15.98 -0.75
C VAL A 58 4.96 -16.34 0.62
N ILE A 59 4.11 -15.48 1.19
CA ILE A 59 3.43 -15.74 2.48
C ILE A 59 2.54 -16.99 2.36
N CYS A 60 1.76 -17.11 1.27
CA CYS A 60 0.92 -18.28 1.00
C CYS A 60 1.76 -19.57 0.93
N LEU A 61 2.94 -19.53 0.30
CA LEU A 61 3.85 -20.68 0.26
C LEU A 61 4.36 -21.08 1.64
N ILE A 62 4.74 -20.10 2.47
CA ILE A 62 5.20 -20.34 3.84
C ILE A 62 4.09 -20.96 4.70
N THR A 63 2.84 -20.55 4.46
CA THR A 63 1.65 -21.09 5.17
C THR A 63 1.17 -22.43 4.62
N GLY A 64 1.87 -23.00 3.63
CA GLY A 64 1.60 -24.36 3.11
C GLY A 64 0.62 -24.40 1.95
N GLN A 65 0.26 -23.26 1.37
CA GLN A 65 -0.54 -23.20 0.15
C GLN A 65 0.32 -23.53 -1.07
N THR A 66 -0.19 -24.32 -2.00
CA THR A 66 0.50 -24.67 -3.24
C THR A 66 0.12 -23.75 -4.37
N LEU A 67 1.10 -23.23 -5.08
CA LEU A 67 0.93 -22.41 -6.27
C LEU A 67 1.06 -23.26 -7.53
N ALA A 68 0.42 -22.85 -8.62
CA ALA A 68 0.65 -23.43 -9.93
C ALA A 68 2.04 -23.01 -10.48
N VAL A 69 2.67 -23.84 -11.31
CA VAL A 69 4.01 -23.57 -11.88
C VAL A 69 4.11 -22.18 -12.53
N PRO A 70 3.13 -21.70 -13.33
CA PRO A 70 3.20 -20.35 -13.89
C PRO A 70 3.22 -19.23 -12.83
N GLN A 71 2.58 -19.46 -11.69
CA GLN A 71 2.55 -18.48 -10.58
C GLN A 71 3.93 -18.39 -9.91
N TYR A 72 4.64 -19.52 -9.72
CA TYR A 72 6.03 -19.50 -9.23
C TYR A 72 6.94 -18.70 -10.14
N ILE A 73 6.81 -18.88 -11.47
CA ILE A 73 7.61 -18.14 -12.46
C ILE A 73 7.31 -16.64 -12.36
N ALA A 74 6.03 -16.27 -12.30
CA ALA A 74 5.61 -14.87 -12.19
C ALA A 74 6.15 -14.21 -10.92
N VAL A 75 6.05 -14.87 -9.76
CA VAL A 75 6.59 -14.38 -8.49
C VAL A 75 8.10 -14.18 -8.58
N ALA A 76 8.83 -15.16 -9.13
CA ALA A 76 10.27 -15.04 -9.29
C ALA A 76 10.67 -13.86 -10.19
N LEU A 77 9.97 -13.65 -11.31
CA LEU A 77 10.22 -12.53 -12.21
C LEU A 77 9.95 -11.17 -11.52
N VAL A 78 8.86 -11.05 -10.76
CA VAL A 78 8.57 -9.82 -10.01
C VAL A 78 9.64 -9.56 -8.95
N CYS A 79 10.06 -10.57 -8.19
CA CYS A 79 11.12 -10.42 -7.20
C CYS A 79 12.44 -9.94 -7.84
N ILE A 80 12.85 -10.57 -8.96
CA ILE A 80 14.06 -10.19 -9.70
C ILE A 80 13.94 -8.72 -10.19
N ALA A 81 12.80 -8.35 -10.76
CA ALA A 81 12.58 -6.99 -11.26
C ALA A 81 12.67 -5.93 -10.15
N VAL A 82 12.08 -6.21 -8.97
CA VAL A 82 12.12 -5.28 -7.82
C VAL A 82 13.55 -5.15 -7.27
N ILE A 83 14.28 -6.26 -7.16
CA ILE A 83 15.69 -6.23 -6.72
C ILE A 83 16.54 -5.45 -7.72
N ALA A 84 16.38 -5.71 -9.02
CA ALA A 84 17.11 -5.00 -10.08
C ALA A 84 16.80 -3.48 -10.04
N LEU A 85 15.53 -3.10 -9.86
CA LEU A 85 15.14 -1.69 -9.76
C LEU A 85 15.76 -1.02 -8.53
N GLY A 86 15.73 -1.69 -7.37
CA GLY A 86 16.38 -1.19 -6.15
C GLY A 86 17.89 -1.03 -6.32
N PHE A 87 18.53 -1.96 -7.03
CA PHE A 87 19.96 -1.90 -7.31
C PHE A 87 20.33 -0.75 -8.26
N VAL A 88 19.55 -0.54 -9.32
CA VAL A 88 19.74 0.58 -10.26
C VAL A 88 19.60 1.92 -9.53
N GLU A 89 18.56 2.10 -8.73
CA GLU A 89 18.33 3.34 -7.95
C GLU A 89 19.45 3.59 -6.93
N ALA A 90 19.92 2.54 -6.26
CA ALA A 90 20.99 2.67 -5.26
C ALA A 90 22.34 3.07 -5.87
N ASN A 91 22.61 2.64 -7.11
CA ASN A 91 23.86 2.90 -7.82
C ASN A 91 23.76 4.04 -8.87
N GLU A 92 22.65 4.77 -8.91
CA GLU A 92 22.51 5.88 -9.84
C GLU A 92 23.47 7.02 -9.49
N ASP A 93 24.18 7.52 -10.50
CA ASP A 93 25.09 8.66 -10.37
C ASP A 93 24.33 9.93 -10.03
N ASP A 94 24.94 10.78 -9.17
CA ASP A 94 24.32 12.05 -8.74
C ASP A 94 24.06 13.00 -9.92
N GLU A 95 24.87 12.96 -11.00
CA GLU A 95 24.65 13.74 -12.23
C GLU A 95 23.41 13.29 -13.00
N LEU A 96 23.23 11.97 -13.18
CA LEU A 96 22.06 11.41 -13.85
C LEU A 96 20.78 11.69 -13.04
N ARG A 97 20.88 11.58 -11.72
CA ARG A 97 19.80 11.94 -10.81
C ARG A 97 19.43 13.40 -10.92
N ALA A 98 20.41 14.31 -10.97
CA ALA A 98 20.18 15.74 -11.15
C ALA A 98 19.52 16.08 -12.49
N LEU A 99 19.97 15.47 -13.59
CA LEU A 99 19.37 15.63 -14.91
C LEU A 99 17.91 15.14 -14.96
N ARG A 100 17.60 14.03 -14.29
CA ARG A 100 16.24 13.50 -14.17
C ARG A 100 15.35 14.44 -13.35
N GLN A 101 15.89 14.98 -12.25
CA GLN A 101 15.17 15.89 -11.35
C GLN A 101 14.99 17.30 -11.94
N GLU A 102 15.83 17.73 -12.88
CA GLU A 102 15.69 19.02 -13.57
C GLU A 102 14.37 19.12 -14.34
N LYS A 103 13.86 17.99 -14.82
CA LYS A 103 12.57 17.87 -15.49
C LYS A 103 11.38 17.65 -14.54
N SER A 104 11.65 17.43 -13.26
CA SER A 104 10.65 17.15 -12.22
C SER A 104 10.43 18.40 -11.36
N ASN A 105 9.17 18.62 -10.93
CA ASN A 105 8.83 19.68 -9.99
C ASN A 105 9.35 19.40 -8.55
N TYR A 106 9.90 18.21 -8.30
CA TYR A 106 10.40 17.78 -7.00
C TYR A 106 11.88 17.44 -7.06
N LYS A 107 12.64 17.96 -6.08
CA LYS A 107 14.05 17.60 -5.88
C LYS A 107 14.14 16.54 -4.80
N TYR A 108 14.62 15.35 -5.16
CA TYR A 108 14.81 14.23 -4.24
C TYR A 108 16.28 14.20 -3.80
N SER A 109 16.53 14.15 -2.49
CA SER A 109 17.85 13.87 -1.97
C SER A 109 18.11 12.37 -1.90
N LYS A 110 19.34 11.92 -2.13
CA LYS A 110 19.73 10.52 -1.95
C LYS A 110 19.51 10.13 -0.48
N SER A 111 18.60 9.17 -0.25
CA SER A 111 18.23 8.74 1.10
C SER A 111 17.88 7.26 1.10
N ALA A 112 18.29 6.53 2.12
CA ALA A 112 17.87 5.15 2.33
C ALA A 112 16.34 5.02 2.43
N LEU A 113 15.66 6.09 2.89
CA LEU A 113 14.20 6.13 2.98
C LEU A 113 13.53 6.03 1.60
N ALA A 114 14.23 6.40 0.52
CA ALA A 114 13.72 6.28 -0.85
C ALA A 114 13.35 4.84 -1.22
N ILE A 115 14.08 3.86 -0.71
CA ILE A 115 13.82 2.43 -0.99
C ILE A 115 13.10 1.77 0.19
N VAL A 116 13.47 2.12 1.42
CA VAL A 116 12.92 1.49 2.63
C VAL A 116 11.41 1.74 2.77
N LEU A 117 10.93 2.97 2.50
CA LEU A 117 9.50 3.27 2.64
C LEU A 117 8.62 2.51 1.64
N PRO A 118 8.93 2.42 0.33
CA PRO A 118 8.18 1.57 -0.59
C PRO A 118 8.22 0.07 -0.22
N LEU A 119 9.33 -0.42 0.32
CA LEU A 119 9.43 -1.80 0.79
C LEU A 119 8.54 -2.06 2.02
N ILE A 120 8.52 -1.13 2.97
CA ILE A 120 7.62 -1.21 4.14
C ILE A 120 6.15 -1.16 3.68
N TYR A 121 5.82 -0.25 2.76
CA TYR A 121 4.50 -0.22 2.14
C TYR A 121 4.13 -1.58 1.58
N CYS A 122 4.99 -2.13 0.72
CA CYS A 122 4.78 -3.40 0.03
C CYS A 122 4.57 -4.56 1.02
N LEU A 123 5.34 -4.59 2.12
CA LEU A 123 5.21 -5.60 3.17
C LEU A 123 3.87 -5.47 3.92
N LEU A 124 3.50 -4.26 4.33
CA LEU A 124 2.24 -4.02 5.05
C LEU A 124 1.03 -4.29 4.17
N ASP A 125 1.09 -3.93 2.89
CA ASP A 125 0.05 -4.20 1.91
C ASP A 125 -0.12 -5.71 1.68
N ALA A 126 0.99 -6.45 1.57
CA ALA A 126 0.97 -7.91 1.46
C ALA A 126 0.39 -8.57 2.71
N LEU A 127 0.75 -8.11 3.91
CA LEU A 127 0.17 -8.59 5.15
C LEU A 127 -1.32 -8.25 5.26
N GLY A 128 -1.72 -7.08 4.80
CA GLY A 128 -3.13 -6.67 4.69
C GLY A 128 -3.91 -7.61 3.79
N THR A 129 -3.41 -7.88 2.59
CA THR A 129 -4.05 -8.78 1.61
C THR A 129 -4.13 -10.23 2.12
N PHE A 130 -3.08 -10.70 2.79
CA PHE A 130 -3.11 -12.03 3.41
C PHE A 130 -4.11 -12.09 4.56
N ALA A 131 -4.15 -11.09 5.44
CA ALA A 131 -5.13 -11.01 6.53
C ALA A 131 -6.57 -10.89 5.99
N ASP A 132 -6.77 -10.15 4.90
CA ASP A 132 -8.04 -10.02 4.19
C ASP A 132 -8.55 -11.38 3.73
N SER A 133 -7.70 -12.18 3.08
CA SER A 133 -8.08 -13.53 2.62
C SER A 133 -8.57 -14.43 3.76
N ILE A 134 -7.99 -14.32 4.96
CA ILE A 134 -8.42 -15.08 6.15
C ILE A 134 -9.78 -14.58 6.66
N VAL A 135 -9.98 -13.27 6.67
CA VAL A 135 -11.25 -12.69 7.17
C VAL A 135 -12.39 -12.98 6.21
N LEU A 136 -12.15 -12.97 4.90
CA LEU A 136 -13.13 -13.28 3.86
C LEU A 136 -13.61 -14.75 3.87
N GLU A 137 -12.90 -15.67 4.52
CA GLU A 137 -13.43 -17.03 4.74
C GLU A 137 -14.74 -17.04 5.58
N THR A 138 -14.98 -15.98 6.33
CA THR A 138 -16.09 -15.92 7.31
C THR A 138 -16.90 -14.64 7.27
N LEU A 139 -16.48 -13.67 6.48
CA LEU A 139 -17.15 -12.38 6.28
C LEU A 139 -17.45 -12.23 4.78
N ASP A 140 -18.65 -11.77 4.46
CA ASP A 140 -19.04 -11.45 3.10
C ASP A 140 -18.17 -10.31 2.52
N GLU A 141 -17.80 -10.43 1.23
CA GLU A 141 -16.91 -9.49 0.56
C GLU A 141 -17.48 -8.07 0.50
N ASP A 142 -18.78 -7.92 0.24
CA ASP A 142 -19.44 -6.61 0.18
C ASP A 142 -19.48 -5.94 1.54
N VAL A 143 -19.68 -6.73 2.61
CA VAL A 143 -19.62 -6.27 4.00
C VAL A 143 -18.19 -5.87 4.37
N ALA A 144 -17.18 -6.63 3.99
CA ALA A 144 -15.76 -6.35 4.23
C ALA A 144 -15.33 -5.05 3.53
N ASN A 145 -15.63 -4.91 2.25
CA ASN A 145 -15.34 -3.73 1.46
C ASN A 145 -16.02 -2.47 2.06
N THR A 146 -17.29 -2.59 2.44
CA THR A 146 -18.01 -1.48 3.05
C THR A 146 -17.45 -1.12 4.43
N ALA A 147 -17.03 -2.09 5.24
CA ALA A 147 -16.36 -1.86 6.53
C ALA A 147 -15.02 -1.13 6.34
N TYR A 148 -14.24 -1.49 5.30
CA TYR A 148 -13.01 -0.79 4.92
C TYR A 148 -13.30 0.67 4.54
N GLU A 149 -14.26 0.91 3.63
CA GLU A 149 -14.63 2.25 3.18
C GLU A 149 -15.07 3.15 4.35
N LEU A 150 -15.85 2.63 5.29
CA LEU A 150 -16.29 3.38 6.48
C LEU A 150 -15.10 3.72 7.39
N THR A 151 -14.19 2.77 7.61
CA THR A 151 -12.98 2.99 8.41
C THR A 151 -12.10 4.06 7.75
N PHE A 152 -11.91 3.97 6.44
CA PHE A 152 -11.12 4.93 5.66
C PHE A 152 -11.75 6.34 5.70
N LEU A 153 -13.07 6.44 5.58
CA LEU A 153 -13.80 7.70 5.68
C LEU A 153 -13.60 8.36 7.05
N ILE A 154 -13.72 7.57 8.13
CA ILE A 154 -13.52 8.08 9.50
C ILE A 154 -12.08 8.59 9.66
N CYS A 155 -11.09 7.83 9.22
CA CYS A 155 -9.69 8.24 9.24
C CYS A 155 -9.46 9.52 8.42
N GLY A 156 -10.09 9.65 7.26
CA GLY A 156 -10.03 10.84 6.42
C GLY A 156 -10.62 12.08 7.11
N ILE A 157 -11.77 11.94 7.77
CA ILE A 157 -12.38 13.02 8.55
C ILE A 157 -11.48 13.44 9.72
N VAL A 158 -10.95 12.49 10.47
CA VAL A 158 -10.03 12.77 11.59
C VAL A 158 -8.77 13.48 11.09
N ALA A 159 -8.17 13.00 9.98
CA ALA A 159 -7.02 13.65 9.36
C ALA A 159 -7.32 15.07 8.89
N PHE A 160 -8.48 15.30 8.27
CA PHE A 160 -8.93 16.64 7.85
C PHE A 160 -9.08 17.59 9.04
N ILE A 161 -9.74 17.14 10.12
CA ILE A 161 -9.90 17.93 11.35
C ILE A 161 -8.52 18.27 11.93
N TYR A 162 -7.62 17.29 12.02
CA TYR A 162 -6.27 17.48 12.52
C TYR A 162 -5.50 18.55 11.73
N VAL A 163 -5.50 18.44 10.40
CA VAL A 163 -4.76 19.39 9.55
C VAL A 163 -5.38 20.78 9.61
N LYS A 164 -6.70 20.90 9.57
CA LYS A 164 -7.40 22.18 9.57
C LYS A 164 -7.31 22.91 10.91
N PHE A 165 -7.55 22.20 12.02
CA PHE A 165 -7.71 22.83 13.34
C PHE A 165 -6.42 22.82 14.17
N ILE A 166 -5.59 21.76 14.05
CA ILE A 166 -4.37 21.62 14.86
C ILE A 166 -3.18 22.20 14.09
N LYS A 167 -2.95 21.80 12.84
CA LYS A 167 -1.85 22.35 12.03
C LYS A 167 -2.15 23.73 11.45
N LYS A 168 -3.41 24.20 11.46
CA LYS A 168 -3.85 25.51 10.94
C LYS A 168 -3.31 25.78 9.51
N GLN A 169 -3.11 24.76 8.70
CA GLN A 169 -2.71 24.94 7.31
C GLN A 169 -3.88 25.56 6.54
N LYS A 170 -3.63 26.72 5.92
CA LYS A 170 -4.59 27.30 4.97
C LYS A 170 -4.54 26.46 3.69
N TYR A 171 -5.66 25.85 3.34
CA TYR A 171 -5.88 25.34 2.00
C TYR A 171 -6.28 26.54 1.14
N PHE A 172 -5.38 26.98 0.25
CA PHE A 172 -5.54 28.07 -0.73
C PHE A 172 -5.89 29.44 -0.13
#